data_42f3688722e3971012eb90b4a5364417
#
_entry.id   42f3688722e3971012eb90b4a5364417
#
_cell.length_a   1.000
_cell.length_b   1.000
_cell.length_c   1.000
_cell.angle_alpha   90.00
_cell.angle_beta   90.00
_cell.angle_gamma   90.00
#
_symmetry.space_group_name_H-M   'P 1'
#
loop_
_entity.id
_entity.type
_entity.pdbx_description
1 polymer ?
#
loop_
_entity_poly.entity_id
_entity_poly.type
_entity_poly.pdbx_seq_one_letter_code
_entity_poly.pdbx_strand_id
1 'polypeptide(L)'
;VFSLTFNEVLDSNWSNLAPLRDLAEARAEKEALRKKSAPTDVTLTLRDCELLSLGAQAQAGDGTMGGTCVAGSGSATARVFWMEDDSCIDPAAFADFQDGDILVCRMVNPAWLPYVQRSGAVLSEVGGWLSHMAIVAREKDVLMLVACKGLDSLSHGEQVTVSEDGSIQPLEEKGLKAASA
;
A
#
# COMPACT_ATOMS: atom_id res chain seq x y z
N VAL A 1 -26.36 -7.32 -1.64
CA VAL A 1 -26.86 -8.54 -0.97
C VAL A 1 -26.39 -8.63 0.48
N PHE A 2 -25.49 -7.76 0.99
CA PHE A 2 -24.92 -7.87 2.33
C PHE A 2 -25.40 -6.76 3.29
N SER A 3 -26.68 -6.41 3.23
CA SER A 3 -27.27 -5.39 4.12
C SER A 3 -27.73 -5.94 5.47
N LEU A 4 -27.65 -7.26 5.68
CA LEU A 4 -28.06 -7.94 6.91
C LEU A 4 -26.85 -8.36 7.73
N THR A 5 -26.97 -8.27 9.05
CA THR A 5 -25.96 -8.82 9.96
C THR A 5 -26.15 -10.33 10.15
N PHE A 6 -25.10 -11.02 10.57
CA PHE A 6 -25.14 -12.46 10.84
C PHE A 6 -26.19 -12.81 11.90
N ASN A 7 -26.31 -12.01 12.96
CA ASN A 7 -27.31 -12.23 14.02
C ASN A 7 -28.74 -12.06 13.51
N GLU A 8 -29.02 -11.07 12.67
CA GLU A 8 -30.35 -10.88 12.08
C GLU A 8 -30.78 -12.07 11.21
N VAL A 9 -29.81 -12.71 10.55
CA VAL A 9 -30.07 -13.93 9.76
C VAL A 9 -30.31 -15.12 10.67
N LEU A 10 -29.55 -15.27 11.76
CA LEU A 10 -29.70 -16.38 12.71
C LEU A 10 -31.01 -16.30 13.48
N ASP A 11 -31.42 -15.10 13.91
CA ASP A 11 -32.63 -14.88 14.71
C ASP A 11 -33.91 -14.90 13.86
N SER A 12 -33.77 -15.03 12.54
CA SER A 12 -34.90 -15.01 11.62
C SER A 12 -35.71 -16.31 11.64
N ASN A 13 -37.02 -16.17 11.49
CA ASN A 13 -37.89 -17.31 11.24
C ASN A 13 -37.79 -17.73 9.76
N TRP A 14 -37.10 -18.81 9.49
CA TRP A 14 -36.87 -19.35 8.14
C TRP A 14 -38.16 -19.70 7.37
N SER A 15 -39.30 -19.81 8.07
CA SER A 15 -40.61 -20.02 7.46
C SER A 15 -41.21 -18.73 6.92
N ASN A 16 -40.70 -17.55 7.34
CA ASN A 16 -41.16 -16.25 6.86
C ASN A 16 -40.01 -15.29 6.76
N LEU A 17 -39.45 -15.15 5.57
CA LEU A 17 -38.29 -14.29 5.28
C LEU A 17 -38.71 -12.86 4.85
N ALA A 18 -40.01 -12.55 4.78
CA ALA A 18 -40.47 -11.22 4.35
C ALA A 18 -39.89 -10.08 5.20
N PRO A 19 -39.82 -10.15 6.56
CA PRO A 19 -39.27 -9.09 7.37
C PRO A 19 -37.79 -8.83 7.11
N LEU A 20 -37.01 -9.87 6.80
CA LEU A 20 -35.58 -9.74 6.44
C LEU A 20 -35.38 -9.07 5.10
N ARG A 21 -36.24 -9.38 4.14
CA ARG A 21 -36.22 -8.77 2.82
C ARG A 21 -36.52 -7.28 2.92
N ASP A 22 -37.55 -6.91 3.66
CA ASP A 22 -37.97 -5.51 3.85
C ASP A 22 -36.85 -4.71 4.54
N LEU A 23 -36.19 -5.30 5.55
CA LEU A 23 -35.03 -4.71 6.23
C LEU A 23 -33.83 -4.53 5.30
N ALA A 24 -33.56 -5.52 4.45
CA ALA A 24 -32.45 -5.44 3.49
C ALA A 24 -32.71 -4.36 2.42
N GLU A 25 -33.93 -4.24 1.93
CA GLU A 25 -34.34 -3.24 0.96
C GLU A 25 -34.25 -1.82 1.56
N ALA A 26 -34.76 -1.61 2.78
CA ALA A 26 -34.68 -0.33 3.48
C ALA A 26 -33.23 0.12 3.74
N ARG A 27 -32.33 -0.82 4.07
CA ARG A 27 -30.91 -0.52 4.26
C ARG A 27 -30.20 -0.22 2.94
N ALA A 28 -30.51 -0.94 1.88
CA ALA A 28 -29.98 -0.68 0.56
C ALA A 28 -30.37 0.71 0.05
N GLU A 29 -31.64 1.12 0.27
CA GLU A 29 -32.12 2.46 -0.05
C GLU A 29 -31.42 3.54 0.76
N LYS A 30 -31.27 3.34 2.08
CA LYS A 30 -30.54 4.26 2.96
C LYS A 30 -29.07 4.40 2.54
N GLU A 31 -28.43 3.32 2.12
CA GLU A 31 -27.06 3.37 1.64
C GLU A 31 -26.95 4.08 0.29
N ALA A 32 -27.90 3.88 -0.61
CA ALA A 32 -27.97 4.60 -1.88
C ALA A 32 -28.15 6.12 -1.65
N LEU A 33 -28.99 6.50 -0.69
CA LEU A 33 -29.16 7.90 -0.27
C LEU A 33 -27.87 8.46 0.33
N ARG A 34 -27.18 7.69 1.19
CA ARG A 34 -25.90 8.09 1.78
C ARG A 34 -24.82 8.30 0.71
N LYS A 35 -24.76 7.44 -0.30
CA LYS A 35 -23.83 7.60 -1.44
C LYS A 35 -24.14 8.85 -2.26
N LYS A 36 -25.42 9.21 -2.42
CA LYS A 36 -25.83 10.43 -3.12
C LYS A 36 -25.57 11.70 -2.30
N SER A 37 -25.67 11.62 -0.98
CA SER A 37 -25.48 12.73 -0.03
C SER A 37 -24.08 12.75 0.58
N ALA A 38 -23.18 11.82 0.19
CA ALA A 38 -21.79 11.88 0.61
C ALA A 38 -21.20 13.21 0.13
N PRO A 39 -20.63 14.02 1.03
CA PRO A 39 -20.00 15.26 0.63
C PRO A 39 -18.91 14.93 -0.39
N THR A 40 -18.96 15.61 -1.54
CA THR A 40 -17.93 15.50 -2.58
C THR A 40 -16.60 16.08 -2.09
N ASP A 41 -16.66 16.92 -1.06
CA ASP A 41 -15.49 17.53 -0.43
C ASP A 41 -15.43 17.16 1.04
N VAL A 42 -14.32 16.57 1.46
CA VAL A 42 -13.98 16.46 2.87
C VAL A 42 -13.52 17.84 3.32
N THR A 43 -14.33 18.52 4.12
CA THR A 43 -13.91 19.80 4.73
C THR A 43 -12.89 19.50 5.81
N LEU A 44 -11.61 19.68 5.46
CA LEU A 44 -10.52 19.61 6.40
C LEU A 44 -10.36 20.97 7.09
N THR A 45 -10.07 20.97 8.39
CA THR A 45 -9.69 22.21 9.08
C THR A 45 -8.28 22.62 8.65
N LEU A 46 -7.94 23.91 8.78
CA LEU A 46 -6.57 24.40 8.51
C LEU A 46 -5.53 23.60 9.31
N ARG A 47 -5.88 23.18 10.52
CA ARG A 47 -5.01 22.36 11.38
C ARG A 47 -4.83 20.95 10.83
N ASP A 48 -5.88 20.35 10.25
CA ASP A 48 -5.80 19.05 9.59
C ASP A 48 -4.96 19.16 8.31
N CYS A 49 -5.08 20.27 7.59
CA CYS A 49 -4.24 20.56 6.41
C CYS A 49 -2.77 20.76 6.79
N GLU A 50 -2.46 21.44 7.91
CA GLU A 50 -1.09 21.56 8.41
C GLU A 50 -0.51 20.20 8.83
N LEU A 51 -1.27 19.35 9.52
CA LEU A 51 -0.84 18.01 9.90
C LEU A 51 -0.62 17.11 8.68
N LEU A 52 -1.48 17.22 7.66
CA LEU A 52 -1.33 16.49 6.40
C LEU A 52 -0.15 17.04 5.58
N SER A 53 0.10 18.35 5.60
CA SER A 53 1.22 18.96 4.89
C SER A 53 2.57 18.65 5.54
N LEU A 54 2.61 18.50 6.87
CA LEU A 54 3.80 18.01 7.57
C LEU A 54 4.11 16.54 7.25
N GLY A 55 3.09 15.75 6.87
CA GLY A 55 3.25 14.38 6.37
C GLY A 55 3.44 14.28 4.86
N ALA A 56 3.18 15.35 4.12
CA ALA A 56 3.19 15.38 2.65
C ALA A 56 4.43 16.05 2.05
N GLN A 57 5.47 16.32 2.84
CA GLN A 57 6.75 16.83 2.30
C GLN A 57 7.64 15.69 1.79
N ALA A 58 7.08 14.82 0.96
CA ALA A 58 7.89 14.18 -0.05
C ALA A 58 7.80 15.04 -1.30
N GLN A 59 8.73 15.96 -1.44
CA GLN A 59 8.92 16.70 -2.67
C GLN A 59 9.48 15.73 -3.71
N ALA A 60 8.59 15.03 -4.41
CA ALA A 60 8.93 14.50 -5.71
C ALA A 60 9.01 15.72 -6.65
N GLY A 61 10.19 16.35 -6.70
CA GLY A 61 10.53 17.31 -7.72
C GLY A 61 10.54 16.58 -9.07
N ASP A 62 9.88 17.17 -10.04
CA ASP A 62 10.06 17.02 -11.48
C ASP A 62 10.72 15.70 -11.95
N GLY A 63 9.91 14.65 -12.13
CA GLY A 63 10.34 13.42 -12.81
C GLY A 63 11.21 12.43 -12.00
N THR A 64 11.51 12.72 -10.74
CA THR A 64 12.28 11.82 -9.88
C THR A 64 11.36 10.83 -9.18
N MET A 65 11.79 9.57 -9.15
CA MET A 65 11.14 8.53 -8.34
C MET A 65 11.23 8.90 -6.86
N GLY A 66 10.14 8.72 -6.14
CA GLY A 66 10.13 8.98 -4.71
C GLY A 66 8.79 8.72 -4.07
N GLY A 67 8.79 8.69 -2.74
CA GLY A 67 7.61 8.45 -1.91
C GLY A 67 7.69 9.11 -0.55
N THR A 68 6.68 8.91 0.27
CA THR A 68 6.66 9.38 1.65
C THR A 68 7.15 8.26 2.57
N CYS A 69 8.25 8.48 3.27
CA CYS A 69 8.73 7.56 4.30
C CYS A 69 7.75 7.56 5.48
N VAL A 70 7.23 6.39 5.82
CA VAL A 70 6.27 6.21 6.92
C VAL A 70 6.82 5.34 8.04
N ALA A 71 7.94 4.64 7.82
CA ALA A 71 8.58 3.78 8.81
C ALA A 71 10.05 3.55 8.46
N GLY A 72 10.83 3.15 9.46
CA GLY A 72 12.25 2.87 9.35
C GLY A 72 13.11 4.11 9.23
N SER A 73 14.43 3.93 9.26
CA SER A 73 15.42 4.99 9.15
C SER A 73 16.63 4.55 8.32
N GLY A 74 17.39 5.51 7.81
CA GLY A 74 18.59 5.27 7.01
C GLY A 74 18.31 5.01 5.54
N SER A 75 19.08 4.11 4.94
CA SER A 75 18.94 3.75 3.52
C SER A 75 19.17 2.26 3.31
N ALA A 76 18.51 1.72 2.28
CA ALA A 76 18.68 0.35 1.84
C ALA A 76 19.05 0.33 0.35
N THR A 77 20.07 -0.47 0.01
CA THR A 77 20.46 -0.71 -1.38
C THR A 77 20.35 -2.19 -1.66
N ALA A 78 19.45 -2.58 -2.51
CA ALA A 78 19.20 -3.99 -2.83
C ALA A 78 18.46 -4.16 -4.14
N ARG A 79 18.23 -5.41 -4.48
CA ARG A 79 17.48 -5.85 -5.64
C ARG A 79 15.99 -5.58 -5.48
N VAL A 80 15.36 -5.09 -6.53
CA VAL A 80 13.90 -4.92 -6.62
C VAL A 80 13.23 -6.29 -6.76
N PHE A 81 12.33 -6.59 -5.85
CA PHE A 81 11.36 -7.66 -6.00
C PHE A 81 9.98 -7.06 -6.27
N TRP A 82 9.52 -7.13 -7.52
CA TRP A 82 8.24 -6.55 -7.94
C TRP A 82 7.10 -7.57 -7.74
N MET A 83 6.07 -7.18 -6.99
CA MET A 83 4.84 -7.95 -6.83
C MET A 83 3.71 -7.24 -7.59
N GLU A 84 3.33 -7.81 -8.73
CA GLU A 84 2.31 -7.23 -9.62
C GLU A 84 0.88 -7.47 -9.12
N ASP A 85 0.61 -8.62 -8.50
CA ASP A 85 -0.72 -8.99 -8.01
C ASP A 85 -0.85 -8.73 -6.50
N ASP A 86 -1.40 -7.57 -6.15
CA ASP A 86 -1.64 -7.17 -4.75
C ASP A 86 -2.60 -8.11 -3.99
N SER A 87 -3.40 -8.88 -4.70
CA SER A 87 -4.33 -9.85 -4.13
C SER A 87 -3.69 -11.22 -3.88
N CYS A 88 -2.50 -11.45 -4.42
CA CYS A 88 -1.80 -12.72 -4.31
C CYS A 88 -1.44 -13.03 -2.85
N ILE A 89 -1.89 -14.20 -2.40
CA ILE A 89 -1.55 -14.76 -1.08
C ILE A 89 -0.75 -16.04 -1.17
N ASP A 90 -0.46 -16.49 -2.40
CA ASP A 90 0.30 -17.73 -2.65
C ASP A 90 1.78 -17.51 -2.31
N PRO A 91 2.37 -18.26 -1.35
CA PRO A 91 3.79 -18.21 -1.07
C PRO A 91 4.68 -18.53 -2.29
N ALA A 92 4.17 -19.26 -3.28
CA ALA A 92 4.91 -19.57 -4.49
C ALA A 92 5.25 -18.32 -5.32
N ALA A 93 4.45 -17.25 -5.22
CA ALA A 93 4.72 -15.97 -5.85
C ALA A 93 6.00 -15.30 -5.30
N PHE A 94 6.45 -15.69 -4.12
CA PHE A 94 7.68 -15.20 -3.48
C PHE A 94 8.86 -16.19 -3.59
N ALA A 95 8.79 -17.17 -4.49
CA ALA A 95 9.82 -18.20 -4.61
C ALA A 95 11.22 -17.64 -4.92
N ASP A 96 11.29 -16.51 -5.65
CA ASP A 96 12.55 -15.81 -5.99
C ASP A 96 12.90 -14.68 -5.00
N PHE A 97 12.08 -14.43 -3.98
CA PHE A 97 12.35 -13.41 -2.97
C PHE A 97 13.52 -13.79 -2.07
N GLN A 98 14.46 -12.87 -1.90
CA GLN A 98 15.63 -13.04 -1.03
C GLN A 98 15.55 -12.05 0.15
N ASP A 99 16.17 -12.45 1.28
CA ASP A 99 16.27 -11.58 2.45
C ASP A 99 17.07 -10.32 2.09
N GLY A 100 16.47 -9.16 2.40
CA GLY A 100 17.05 -7.87 2.09
C GLY A 100 16.59 -7.27 0.77
N ASP A 101 15.84 -8.00 -0.08
CA ASP A 101 15.26 -7.44 -1.29
C ASP A 101 14.35 -6.22 -0.97
N ILE A 102 14.24 -5.30 -1.93
CA ILE A 102 13.29 -4.20 -1.86
C ILE A 102 11.98 -4.66 -2.48
N LEU A 103 10.97 -4.85 -1.62
CA LEU A 103 9.63 -5.25 -2.05
C LEU A 103 8.91 -4.06 -2.67
N VAL A 104 8.59 -4.15 -3.95
CA VAL A 104 7.85 -3.14 -4.71
C VAL A 104 6.48 -3.66 -5.08
N CYS A 105 5.43 -2.87 -4.84
CA CYS A 105 4.06 -3.26 -5.14
C CYS A 105 3.17 -2.02 -5.28
N ARG A 106 1.98 -2.22 -5.83
CA ARG A 106 0.97 -1.18 -5.84
C ARG A 106 0.41 -0.93 -4.45
N MET A 107 0.02 -1.99 -3.73
CA MET A 107 -0.49 -1.91 -2.37
C MET A 107 -0.03 -3.13 -1.56
N VAL A 108 0.51 -2.91 -0.37
CA VAL A 108 1.00 -4.01 0.47
C VAL A 108 -0.16 -4.82 1.04
N ASN A 109 -0.19 -6.11 0.73
CA ASN A 109 -1.15 -7.04 1.31
C ASN A 109 -0.71 -7.47 2.72
N PRO A 110 -1.58 -7.43 3.74
CA PRO A 110 -1.26 -7.89 5.09
C PRO A 110 -0.76 -9.34 5.18
N ALA A 111 -1.17 -10.21 4.24
CA ALA A 111 -0.69 -11.58 4.17
C ALA A 111 0.82 -11.70 3.87
N TRP A 112 1.44 -10.64 3.35
CA TRP A 112 2.88 -10.60 3.02
C TRP A 112 3.77 -10.21 4.20
N LEU A 113 3.22 -10.10 5.40
CA LEU A 113 3.97 -9.73 6.60
C LEU A 113 5.32 -10.48 6.77
N PRO A 114 5.42 -11.80 6.54
CA PRO A 114 6.69 -12.51 6.65
C PRO A 114 7.77 -12.01 5.66
N TYR A 115 7.36 -11.55 4.49
CA TYR A 115 8.27 -11.01 3.47
C TYR A 115 8.62 -9.55 3.75
N VAL A 116 7.65 -8.73 4.17
CA VAL A 116 7.87 -7.35 4.63
C VAL A 116 8.93 -7.29 5.73
N GLN A 117 8.89 -8.21 6.69
CA GLN A 117 9.85 -8.27 7.79
C GLN A 117 11.28 -8.65 7.35
N ARG A 118 11.41 -9.30 6.21
CA ARG A 118 12.69 -9.75 5.63
C ARG A 118 13.18 -8.82 4.52
N SER A 119 12.37 -7.84 4.11
CA SER A 119 12.74 -6.86 3.10
C SER A 119 13.74 -5.85 3.64
N GLY A 120 14.65 -5.39 2.79
CA GLY A 120 15.51 -4.25 3.08
C GLY A 120 14.74 -2.93 3.09
N ALA A 121 13.75 -2.82 2.20
CA ALA A 121 12.77 -1.74 2.18
C ALA A 121 11.47 -2.19 1.50
N VAL A 122 10.39 -1.43 1.70
CA VAL A 122 9.09 -1.65 1.06
C VAL A 122 8.64 -0.37 0.36
N LEU A 123 8.34 -0.46 -0.93
CA LEU A 123 7.84 0.64 -1.74
C LEU A 123 6.42 0.34 -2.20
N SER A 124 5.48 1.25 -1.93
CA SER A 124 4.08 1.08 -2.28
C SER A 124 3.52 2.33 -2.96
N GLU A 125 2.82 2.15 -4.09
CA GLU A 125 2.15 3.27 -4.77
C GLU A 125 0.97 3.81 -3.96
N VAL A 126 0.25 2.90 -3.28
CA VAL A 126 -0.93 3.22 -2.49
C VAL A 126 -0.65 2.98 -1.02
N GLY A 127 -0.99 3.96 -0.21
CA GLY A 127 -0.82 3.84 1.24
C GLY A 127 -0.72 5.20 1.91
N GLY A 128 -0.63 5.19 3.23
CA GLY A 128 -0.49 6.40 4.04
C GLY A 128 -0.02 6.08 5.45
N TRP A 129 0.23 7.12 6.22
CA TRP A 129 0.77 7.06 7.59
C TRP A 129 -0.01 6.15 8.54
N LEU A 130 -1.33 6.06 8.36
CA LEU A 130 -2.24 5.29 9.22
C LEU A 130 -2.64 3.94 8.59
N SER A 131 -2.03 3.55 7.47
CA SER A 131 -2.29 2.22 6.91
C SER A 131 -1.81 1.14 7.87
N HIS A 132 -2.51 0.00 7.88
CA HIS A 132 -2.15 -1.13 8.74
C HIS A 132 -0.67 -1.53 8.55
N MET A 133 -0.21 -1.59 7.32
CA MET A 133 1.16 -1.99 7.02
C MET A 133 2.19 -0.93 7.43
N ALA A 134 1.85 0.37 7.40
CA ALA A 134 2.73 1.41 7.93
C ALA A 134 2.90 1.31 9.46
N ILE A 135 1.84 0.90 10.18
CA ILE A 135 1.91 0.64 11.62
C ILE A 135 2.83 -0.54 11.89
N VAL A 136 2.64 -1.64 11.17
CA VAL A 136 3.46 -2.85 11.30
C VAL A 136 4.92 -2.58 10.95
N ALA A 137 5.18 -1.84 9.87
CA ALA A 137 6.54 -1.48 9.45
C ALA A 137 7.27 -0.68 10.55
N ARG A 138 6.59 0.25 11.24
CA ARG A 138 7.14 0.97 12.39
C ARG A 138 7.46 0.05 13.57
N GLU A 139 6.57 -0.90 13.89
CA GLU A 139 6.79 -1.87 14.97
C GLU A 139 7.98 -2.80 14.69
N LYS A 140 8.30 -3.02 13.42
CA LYS A 140 9.37 -3.92 12.96
C LYS A 140 10.62 -3.20 12.50
N ASP A 141 10.62 -1.87 12.53
CA ASP A 141 11.70 -0.99 12.04
C ASP A 141 12.11 -1.28 10.58
N VAL A 142 11.12 -1.56 9.73
CA VAL A 142 11.32 -1.79 8.30
C VAL A 142 11.18 -0.46 7.56
N LEU A 143 12.16 -0.12 6.72
CA LEU A 143 12.08 1.08 5.88
C LEU A 143 10.92 0.95 4.90
N MET A 144 9.92 1.82 5.01
CA MET A 144 8.73 1.79 4.18
C MET A 144 8.38 3.16 3.62
N LEU A 145 8.29 3.23 2.30
CA LEU A 145 7.81 4.38 1.56
C LEU A 145 6.43 4.07 0.97
N VAL A 146 5.51 5.02 1.09
CA VAL A 146 4.16 4.94 0.52
C VAL A 146 3.90 6.14 -0.39
N ALA A 147 2.80 6.08 -1.15
CA ALA A 147 2.47 7.06 -2.17
C ALA A 147 3.64 7.31 -3.15
N CYS A 148 4.38 6.26 -3.44
CA CYS A 148 5.52 6.31 -4.34
C CYS A 148 5.05 6.59 -5.77
N LYS A 149 5.86 7.39 -6.48
CA LYS A 149 5.65 7.72 -7.89
C LYS A 149 6.82 7.19 -8.72
N GLY A 150 6.52 6.85 -9.97
CA GLY A 150 7.53 6.40 -10.92
C GLY A 150 8.02 4.97 -10.72
N LEU A 151 7.35 4.17 -9.87
CA LEU A 151 7.74 2.78 -9.64
C LEU A 151 7.64 1.93 -10.92
N ASP A 152 6.75 2.28 -11.86
CA ASP A 152 6.59 1.58 -13.15
C ASP A 152 7.88 1.53 -13.98
N SER A 153 8.84 2.42 -13.71
CA SER A 153 10.13 2.43 -14.41
C SER A 153 11.12 1.43 -13.82
N LEU A 154 10.84 0.87 -12.65
CA LEU A 154 11.69 -0.15 -12.02
C LEU A 154 11.40 -1.53 -12.59
N SER A 155 12.45 -2.27 -12.89
CA SER A 155 12.36 -3.65 -13.36
C SER A 155 12.61 -4.62 -12.20
N HIS A 156 11.92 -5.76 -12.24
CA HIS A 156 12.22 -6.86 -11.33
C HIS A 156 13.71 -7.29 -11.48
N GLY A 157 14.41 -7.40 -10.38
CA GLY A 157 15.84 -7.74 -10.36
C GLY A 157 16.80 -6.55 -10.44
N GLU A 158 16.31 -5.35 -10.71
CA GLU A 158 17.12 -4.12 -10.75
C GLU A 158 17.65 -3.73 -9.36
N GLN A 159 18.82 -3.14 -9.32
CA GLN A 159 19.40 -2.62 -8.07
C GLN A 159 18.97 -1.17 -7.85
N VAL A 160 18.43 -0.87 -6.67
CA VAL A 160 18.03 0.50 -6.31
C VAL A 160 18.50 0.85 -4.91
N THR A 161 18.69 2.14 -4.67
CA THR A 161 18.88 2.71 -3.33
C THR A 161 17.64 3.47 -2.92
N VAL A 162 17.11 3.15 -1.75
CA VAL A 162 15.96 3.78 -1.11
C VAL A 162 16.42 4.46 0.16
N SER A 163 16.00 5.70 0.40
CA SER A 163 16.40 6.48 1.58
C SER A 163 15.20 7.00 2.37
N GLU A 164 15.41 7.25 3.66
CA GLU A 164 14.38 7.78 4.56
C GLU A 164 13.86 9.16 4.19
N ASP A 165 14.59 9.92 3.38
CA ASP A 165 14.14 11.19 2.82
C ASP A 165 13.07 11.04 1.73
N GLY A 166 12.74 9.79 1.38
CA GLY A 166 11.75 9.46 0.35
C GLY A 166 12.34 9.30 -1.04
N SER A 167 13.64 9.44 -1.23
CA SER A 167 14.29 9.28 -2.53
C SER A 167 14.46 7.81 -2.92
N ILE A 168 14.28 7.52 -4.21
CA ILE A 168 14.48 6.21 -4.83
C ILE A 168 15.41 6.42 -6.02
N GLN A 169 16.56 5.77 -6.02
CA GLN A 169 17.59 5.94 -7.05
C GLN A 169 17.98 4.58 -7.64
N PRO A 170 17.69 4.33 -8.92
CA PRO A 170 18.24 3.18 -9.62
C PRO A 170 19.77 3.25 -9.65
N LEU A 171 20.41 2.13 -9.41
CA LEU A 171 21.84 2.01 -9.62
C LEU A 171 22.05 1.67 -11.10
N GLU A 172 22.48 2.65 -11.90
CA GLU A 172 22.93 2.39 -13.27
C GLU A 172 24.10 1.41 -13.20
N GLU A 173 23.96 0.24 -13.83
CA GLU A 173 25.12 -0.59 -14.17
C GLU A 173 26.02 0.22 -15.09
N LYS A 174 27.00 0.92 -14.53
CA LYS A 174 28.08 1.52 -15.31
C LYS A 174 28.81 0.43 -16.06
N GLY A 175 28.35 0.23 -17.30
CA GLY A 175 29.12 -0.27 -18.44
C GLY A 175 30.24 -1.25 -18.16
N LEU A 176 29.96 -2.53 -18.17
CA LEU A 176 30.94 -3.53 -18.60
C LEU A 176 30.78 -3.76 -20.11
N LYS A 177 30.88 -2.70 -20.90
CA LYS A 177 31.11 -2.75 -22.35
C LYS A 177 32.39 -1.99 -22.65
N ALA A 178 33.51 -2.66 -22.58
CA ALA A 178 34.71 -2.44 -23.37
C ALA A 178 35.88 -3.23 -22.85
N ALA A 179 36.04 -4.48 -23.30
CA ALA A 179 37.34 -5.09 -23.53
C ALA A 179 37.14 -6.42 -24.27
N SER A 180 36.85 -6.34 -25.56
CA SER A 180 37.24 -7.38 -26.50
C SER A 180 37.56 -6.68 -27.82
N ALA A 181 38.80 -6.32 -27.94
CA ALA A 181 39.50 -6.10 -29.20
C ALA A 181 40.65 -7.07 -29.26
#